data_ff39fa49202595ac1ba0bb765e737000
#
_entry.id   ff39fa49202595ac1ba0bb765e737000
#
_cell.length_a   1.000
_cell.length_b   1.000
_cell.length_c   1.000
_cell.angle_alpha   90.00
_cell.angle_beta   90.00
_cell.angle_gamma   90.00
#
_symmetry.space_group_name_H-M   'P 1'
#
loop_
_entity.id
_entity.type
_entity.pdbx_description
1 polymer ?
#
loop_
_entity_poly.entity_id
_entity_poly.type
_entity_poly.pdbx_seq_one_letter_code
_entity_poly.pdbx_strand_id
1 'polypeptide(L)'
;MNNNVTAIVLFAEDYLESDKMVTLFSSEGEVFKAVMKGVKKQGAKLKFAAQPFSFCSFDVAKKGNRYTVTGASVIEELFSVTDYDSYTYGCAMLEAAYRVCCYAANPQIFVLLLRKLKELIYRNNNSKIVLTSFFQGCIHKSGFSYEYSPFDGKPTTVMQLLSLTNRGVADIDANEELVDLTLTRIYKRFCEIFECNLKSMSVL
;
A
#
# COMPACT_ATOMS: atom_id res chain seq x y z
N MET A 1 -20.59 -1.41 -20.49
CA MET A 1 -19.55 -2.45 -20.63
C MET A 1 -19.07 -2.80 -19.23
N ASN A 2 -19.01 -4.07 -18.88
CA ASN A 2 -18.36 -4.53 -17.67
C ASN A 2 -16.89 -4.76 -18.00
N ASN A 3 -15.99 -4.07 -17.28
CA ASN A 3 -14.56 -4.28 -17.43
C ASN A 3 -14.06 -5.11 -16.24
N ASN A 4 -13.26 -6.12 -16.51
CA ASN A 4 -12.55 -6.86 -15.47
C ASN A 4 -11.29 -6.09 -15.10
N VAL A 5 -11.08 -5.81 -13.80
CA VAL A 5 -9.99 -5.00 -13.29
C VAL A 5 -9.29 -5.75 -12.16
N THR A 6 -8.01 -6.05 -12.34
CA THR A 6 -7.16 -6.53 -11.25
C THR A 6 -6.81 -5.36 -10.35
N ALA A 7 -7.20 -5.42 -9.07
CA ALA A 7 -6.99 -4.31 -8.14
C ALA A 7 -6.87 -4.78 -6.69
N ILE A 8 -6.27 -3.90 -5.87
CA ILE A 8 -6.29 -3.99 -4.41
C ILE A 8 -7.20 -2.91 -3.83
N VAL A 9 -7.96 -3.23 -2.79
CA VAL A 9 -8.75 -2.25 -2.05
C VAL A 9 -7.84 -1.47 -1.11
N LEU A 10 -7.72 -0.16 -1.31
CA LEU A 10 -6.95 0.73 -0.43
C LEU A 10 -7.79 1.16 0.78
N PHE A 11 -9.04 1.55 0.53
CA PHE A 11 -9.99 2.01 1.56
C PHE A 11 -11.38 1.43 1.30
N ALA A 12 -12.13 1.24 2.37
CA ALA A 12 -13.54 0.84 2.33
C ALA A 12 -14.32 1.64 3.37
N GLU A 13 -15.23 2.48 2.90
CA GLU A 13 -16.03 3.38 3.72
C GLU A 13 -17.52 2.97 3.63
N ASP A 14 -18.27 3.16 4.69
CA ASP A 14 -19.71 2.96 4.67
C ASP A 14 -20.37 3.97 3.73
N TYR A 15 -21.22 3.49 2.84
CA TYR A 15 -21.95 4.28 1.86
C TYR A 15 -23.40 3.84 1.83
N LEU A 16 -24.33 4.74 2.14
CA LEU A 16 -25.73 4.45 2.34
C LEU A 16 -25.94 3.35 3.43
N GLU A 17 -27.17 2.85 3.57
CA GLU A 17 -27.52 1.92 4.64
C GLU A 17 -26.86 0.55 4.50
N SER A 18 -26.82 0.00 3.28
CA SER A 18 -26.35 -1.36 3.02
C SER A 18 -25.12 -1.47 2.13
N ASP A 19 -24.59 -0.36 1.63
CA ASP A 19 -23.55 -0.31 0.62
C ASP A 19 -22.20 0.11 1.23
N LYS A 20 -21.11 -0.13 0.51
CA LYS A 20 -19.80 0.45 0.77
C LYS A 20 -19.25 1.18 -0.46
N MET A 21 -18.50 2.23 -0.22
CA MET A 21 -17.63 2.86 -1.21
C MET A 21 -16.23 2.29 -1.01
N VAL A 22 -15.68 1.65 -2.03
CA VAL A 22 -14.30 1.16 -2.02
C VAL A 22 -13.43 2.01 -2.91
N THR A 23 -12.21 2.28 -2.45
CA THR A 23 -11.16 2.90 -3.26
C THR A 23 -10.26 1.78 -3.76
N LEU A 24 -10.27 1.59 -5.08
CA LEU A 24 -9.52 0.55 -5.77
C LEU A 24 -8.23 1.13 -6.36
N PHE A 25 -7.13 0.41 -6.24
CA PHE A 25 -5.88 0.67 -6.92
C PHE A 25 -5.64 -0.47 -7.91
N SER A 26 -5.72 -0.16 -9.19
CA SER A 26 -5.61 -1.15 -10.26
C SER A 26 -4.17 -1.51 -10.63
N SER A 27 -3.99 -2.65 -11.27
CA SER A 27 -2.68 -3.07 -11.84
C SER A 27 -2.14 -2.10 -12.88
N GLU A 28 -3.02 -1.33 -13.52
CA GLU A 28 -2.66 -0.26 -14.46
C GLU A 28 -2.19 1.03 -13.76
N GLY A 29 -2.17 1.03 -12.42
CA GLY A 29 -1.72 2.16 -11.63
C GLY A 29 -2.77 3.23 -11.36
N GLU A 30 -4.02 3.01 -11.76
CA GLU A 30 -5.11 3.95 -11.56
C GLU A 30 -5.77 3.78 -10.20
N VAL A 31 -6.12 4.89 -9.55
CA VAL A 31 -6.91 4.91 -8.32
C VAL A 31 -8.29 5.47 -8.61
N PHE A 32 -9.33 4.72 -8.28
CA PHE A 32 -10.72 5.14 -8.47
C PHE A 32 -11.65 4.61 -7.40
N LYS A 33 -12.78 5.30 -7.20
CA LYS A 33 -13.82 4.88 -6.26
C LYS A 33 -14.92 4.11 -6.97
N ALA A 34 -15.39 3.02 -6.34
CA ALA A 34 -16.50 2.21 -6.84
C ALA A 34 -17.46 1.86 -5.70
N VAL A 35 -18.77 1.78 -6.03
CA VAL A 35 -19.79 1.37 -5.07
C VAL A 35 -19.93 -0.15 -5.08
N MET A 36 -19.99 -0.76 -3.91
CA MET A 36 -20.34 -2.16 -3.69
C MET A 36 -21.71 -2.22 -3.03
N LYS A 37 -22.76 -2.52 -3.84
CA LYS A 37 -24.13 -2.50 -3.39
C LYS A 37 -24.51 -3.71 -2.53
N GLY A 38 -25.24 -3.46 -1.45
CA GLY A 38 -25.78 -4.49 -0.58
C GLY A 38 -24.73 -5.29 0.19
N VAL A 39 -23.48 -4.87 0.19
CA VAL A 39 -22.35 -5.64 0.73
C VAL A 39 -22.38 -5.74 2.26
N LYS A 40 -23.11 -4.86 2.94
CA LYS A 40 -23.31 -4.89 4.40
C LYS A 40 -24.42 -5.84 4.85
N LYS A 41 -25.24 -6.33 3.92
CA LYS A 41 -26.33 -7.29 4.23
C LYS A 41 -25.76 -8.61 4.70
N GLN A 42 -26.50 -9.28 5.58
CA GLN A 42 -26.15 -10.64 6.00
C GLN A 42 -26.13 -11.59 4.78
N GLY A 43 -25.07 -12.39 4.66
CA GLY A 43 -24.90 -13.31 3.53
C GLY A 43 -24.47 -12.66 2.20
N ALA A 44 -24.09 -11.39 2.19
CA ALA A 44 -23.61 -10.72 0.98
C ALA A 44 -22.37 -11.43 0.42
N LYS A 45 -22.46 -11.88 -0.85
CA LYS A 45 -21.40 -12.66 -1.53
C LYS A 45 -20.08 -11.90 -1.69
N LEU A 46 -20.14 -10.57 -1.82
CA LEU A 46 -18.95 -9.73 -2.05
C LEU A 46 -18.37 -9.12 -0.77
N LYS A 47 -18.83 -9.55 0.41
CA LYS A 47 -18.36 -8.99 1.69
C LYS A 47 -16.85 -9.13 1.87
N PHE A 48 -16.26 -10.23 1.42
CA PHE A 48 -14.82 -10.49 1.49
C PHE A 48 -14.00 -9.46 0.70
N ALA A 49 -14.53 -8.98 -0.43
CA ALA A 49 -13.85 -8.04 -1.32
C ALA A 49 -14.08 -6.56 -0.96
N ALA A 50 -14.89 -6.27 0.08
CA ALA A 50 -15.26 -4.92 0.49
C ALA A 50 -14.49 -4.45 1.74
N GLN A 51 -13.21 -4.76 1.81
CA GLN A 51 -12.34 -4.41 2.93
C GLN A 51 -10.92 -4.09 2.45
N PRO A 52 -10.16 -3.23 3.14
CA PRO A 52 -8.76 -2.94 2.78
C PRO A 52 -7.94 -4.22 2.61
N PHE A 53 -6.89 -4.17 1.81
CA PHE A 53 -6.02 -5.28 1.41
C PHE A 53 -6.65 -6.36 0.52
N SER A 54 -7.96 -6.37 0.25
CA SER A 54 -8.56 -7.34 -0.69
C SER A 54 -7.93 -7.21 -2.06
N PHE A 55 -7.15 -8.21 -2.47
CA PHE A 55 -6.54 -8.29 -3.78
C PHE A 55 -7.34 -9.25 -4.66
N CYS A 56 -8.12 -8.69 -5.58
CA CYS A 56 -9.11 -9.38 -6.36
C CYS A 56 -9.10 -8.97 -7.83
N SER A 57 -9.67 -9.84 -8.66
CA SER A 57 -10.19 -9.46 -9.97
C SER A 57 -11.62 -8.99 -9.78
N PHE A 58 -11.90 -7.74 -10.12
CA PHE A 58 -13.20 -7.09 -9.95
C PHE A 58 -13.91 -6.93 -11.29
N ASP A 59 -15.19 -7.32 -11.37
CA ASP A 59 -16.06 -6.91 -12.46
C ASP A 59 -16.65 -5.54 -12.15
N VAL A 60 -16.31 -4.55 -12.95
CA VAL A 60 -16.68 -3.16 -12.72
C VAL A 60 -17.57 -2.65 -13.86
N ALA A 61 -18.76 -2.20 -13.52
CA ALA A 61 -19.66 -1.50 -14.43
C ALA A 61 -19.50 0.00 -14.31
N LYS A 62 -19.36 0.72 -15.44
CA LYS A 62 -19.30 2.18 -15.51
C LYS A 62 -20.61 2.75 -16.05
N LYS A 63 -21.21 3.71 -15.34
CA LYS A 63 -22.35 4.50 -15.81
C LYS A 63 -22.09 5.99 -15.55
N GLY A 64 -21.85 6.74 -16.62
CA GLY A 64 -21.34 8.11 -16.50
C GLY A 64 -20.02 8.12 -15.76
N ASN A 65 -19.90 8.92 -14.70
CA ASN A 65 -18.69 9.02 -13.86
C ASN A 65 -18.74 8.07 -12.63
N ARG A 66 -19.68 7.14 -12.55
CA ARG A 66 -19.83 6.23 -11.41
C ARG A 66 -19.41 4.83 -11.78
N TYR A 67 -18.59 4.23 -10.92
CA TYR A 67 -18.21 2.83 -10.99
C TYR A 67 -19.00 2.02 -9.96
N THR A 68 -19.42 0.81 -10.35
CA THR A 68 -20.08 -0.14 -9.45
C THR A 68 -19.43 -1.50 -9.63
N VAL A 69 -19.00 -2.10 -8.53
CA VAL A 69 -18.53 -3.49 -8.52
C VAL A 69 -19.73 -4.43 -8.60
N THR A 70 -19.75 -5.29 -9.61
CA THR A 70 -20.82 -6.27 -9.85
C THR A 70 -20.40 -7.69 -9.53
N GLY A 71 -19.10 -7.98 -9.50
CA GLY A 71 -18.50 -9.25 -9.16
C GLY A 71 -17.09 -9.09 -8.65
N ALA A 72 -16.60 -10.09 -7.93
CA ALA A 72 -15.18 -10.16 -7.53
C ALA A 72 -14.78 -11.63 -7.35
N SER A 73 -13.52 -11.93 -7.71
CA SER A 73 -12.85 -13.19 -7.39
C SER A 73 -11.50 -12.91 -6.72
N VAL A 74 -11.20 -13.64 -5.65
CA VAL A 74 -9.93 -13.50 -4.92
C VAL A 74 -8.78 -13.92 -5.81
N ILE A 75 -7.74 -13.08 -5.91
CA ILE A 75 -6.47 -13.45 -6.53
C ILE A 75 -5.53 -13.98 -5.43
N GLU A 76 -5.44 -13.25 -4.32
CA GLU A 76 -4.61 -13.64 -3.18
C GLU A 76 -5.17 -13.02 -1.89
N GLU A 77 -5.17 -13.81 -0.83
CA GLU A 77 -5.57 -13.34 0.50
C GLU A 77 -4.39 -12.67 1.20
N LEU A 78 -4.34 -11.34 1.15
CA LEU A 78 -3.34 -10.56 1.88
C LEU A 78 -3.75 -10.25 3.33
N PHE A 79 -4.85 -10.88 3.79
CA PHE A 79 -5.52 -10.57 5.07
C PHE A 79 -5.17 -11.47 6.23
N SER A 80 -4.41 -12.50 6.05
CA SER A 80 -3.97 -13.34 7.18
C SER A 80 -2.96 -12.63 8.09
N VAL A 81 -2.99 -11.30 8.09
CA VAL A 81 -2.21 -10.48 9.04
C VAL A 81 -2.83 -10.67 10.41
N THR A 82 -2.28 -11.60 11.16
CA THR A 82 -2.66 -11.87 12.55
C THR A 82 -1.96 -10.93 13.53
N ASP A 83 -0.97 -10.20 13.07
CA ASP A 83 -0.14 -9.30 13.84
C ASP A 83 -0.57 -7.84 13.64
N TYR A 84 -0.85 -7.14 14.75
CA TYR A 84 -1.31 -5.76 14.78
C TYR A 84 -0.29 -4.80 14.13
N ASP A 85 1.00 -5.01 14.39
CA ASP A 85 2.06 -4.15 13.86
C ASP A 85 2.09 -4.24 12.32
N SER A 86 2.16 -5.44 11.76
CA SER A 86 2.14 -5.65 10.31
C SER A 86 0.89 -5.05 9.65
N TYR A 87 -0.27 -5.14 10.30
CA TYR A 87 -1.50 -4.51 9.82
C TYR A 87 -1.36 -2.98 9.77
N THR A 88 -0.84 -2.36 10.81
CA THR A 88 -0.71 -0.90 10.91
C THR A 88 0.30 -0.37 9.89
N TYR A 89 1.45 -1.04 9.73
CA TYR A 89 2.43 -0.71 8.68
C TYR A 89 1.85 -0.92 7.27
N GLY A 90 1.06 -1.97 7.07
CA GLY A 90 0.33 -2.20 5.83
C GLY A 90 -0.65 -1.07 5.50
N CYS A 91 -1.41 -0.58 6.49
CA CYS A 91 -2.30 0.58 6.32
C CYS A 91 -1.54 1.83 5.88
N ALA A 92 -0.34 2.08 6.45
CA ALA A 92 0.53 3.18 6.02
C ALA A 92 0.96 3.04 4.55
N MET A 93 1.25 1.81 4.10
CA MET A 93 1.58 1.56 2.68
C MET A 93 0.39 1.79 1.76
N LEU A 94 -0.83 1.34 2.14
CA LEU A 94 -2.05 1.59 1.34
C LEU A 94 -2.32 3.10 1.22
N GLU A 95 -2.24 3.85 2.32
CA GLU A 95 -2.45 5.29 2.32
C GLU A 95 -1.39 6.01 1.50
N ALA A 96 -0.11 5.63 1.61
CA ALA A 96 0.96 6.20 0.82
C ALA A 96 0.78 5.93 -0.69
N ALA A 97 0.42 4.70 -1.08
CA ALA A 97 0.12 4.38 -2.48
C ALA A 97 -1.02 5.25 -3.02
N TYR A 98 -2.08 5.45 -2.23
CA TYR A 98 -3.15 6.38 -2.59
C TYR A 98 -2.63 7.79 -2.85
N ARG A 99 -1.81 8.35 -1.92
CA ARG A 99 -1.28 9.72 -2.05
C ARG A 99 -0.41 9.90 -3.29
N VAL A 100 0.38 8.89 -3.63
CA VAL A 100 1.26 8.93 -4.82
C VAL A 100 0.46 8.82 -6.12
N CYS A 101 -0.61 8.00 -6.15
CA CYS A 101 -1.29 7.64 -7.40
C CYS A 101 -2.67 8.29 -7.60
N CYS A 102 -3.18 9.07 -6.64
CA CYS A 102 -4.52 9.66 -6.74
C CYS A 102 -4.67 10.70 -7.86
N TYR A 103 -3.58 11.29 -8.35
CA TYR A 103 -3.59 12.29 -9.43
C TYR A 103 -3.00 11.78 -10.75
N ALA A 104 -2.14 10.76 -10.70
CA ALA A 104 -1.47 10.21 -11.87
C ALA A 104 -1.27 8.70 -11.72
N ALA A 105 -1.69 7.95 -12.72
CA ALA A 105 -1.52 6.50 -12.74
C ALA A 105 -0.03 6.11 -12.74
N ASN A 106 0.34 5.16 -11.90
CA ASN A 106 1.69 4.61 -11.86
C ASN A 106 1.68 3.10 -11.54
N PRO A 107 1.73 2.23 -12.57
CA PRO A 107 1.69 0.77 -12.37
C PRO A 107 2.90 0.24 -11.60
N GLN A 108 4.04 0.95 -11.61
CA GLN A 108 5.21 0.52 -10.84
C GLN A 108 4.99 0.63 -9.33
N ILE A 109 4.14 1.58 -8.88
CA ILE A 109 3.75 1.69 -7.47
C ILE A 109 2.84 0.53 -7.07
N PHE A 110 1.94 0.09 -7.96
CA PHE A 110 1.11 -1.11 -7.70
C PHE A 110 1.97 -2.36 -7.46
N VAL A 111 2.93 -2.61 -8.35
CA VAL A 111 3.86 -3.74 -8.20
C VAL A 111 4.70 -3.63 -6.93
N LEU A 112 5.17 -2.42 -6.61
CA LEU A 112 5.92 -2.15 -5.39
C LEU A 112 5.08 -2.43 -4.14
N LEU A 113 3.83 -1.94 -4.12
CA LEU A 113 2.90 -2.14 -3.00
C LEU A 113 2.67 -3.64 -2.74
N LEU A 114 2.29 -4.40 -3.77
CA LEU A 114 2.06 -5.84 -3.61
C LEU A 114 3.29 -6.57 -3.09
N ARG A 115 4.47 -6.27 -3.66
CA ARG A 115 5.73 -6.88 -3.22
C ARG A 115 6.01 -6.59 -1.75
N LYS A 116 5.82 -5.35 -1.30
CA LYS A 116 6.12 -4.95 0.09
C LYS A 116 5.06 -5.43 1.09
N LEU A 117 3.80 -5.51 0.69
CA LEU A 117 2.77 -6.17 1.51
C LEU A 117 3.07 -7.66 1.70
N LYS A 118 3.46 -8.37 0.65
CA LYS A 118 3.88 -9.78 0.76
C LYS A 118 5.13 -9.95 1.63
N GLU A 119 6.10 -9.05 1.52
CA GLU A 119 7.28 -9.06 2.37
C GLU A 119 6.91 -8.85 3.85
N LEU A 120 5.99 -7.94 4.13
CA LEU A 120 5.47 -7.65 5.47
C LEU A 120 4.71 -8.84 6.06
N ILE A 121 3.92 -9.55 5.25
CA ILE A 121 3.02 -10.62 5.71
C ILE A 121 3.74 -11.96 5.84
N TYR A 122 4.56 -12.32 4.84
CA TYR A 122 5.11 -13.67 4.71
C TYR A 122 6.57 -13.80 5.14
N ARG A 123 7.26 -12.68 5.36
CA ARG A 123 8.66 -12.70 5.80
C ARG A 123 8.75 -12.11 7.21
N ASN A 124 9.59 -12.69 8.04
CA ASN A 124 9.84 -12.19 9.39
C ASN A 124 10.83 -11.01 9.38
N ASN A 125 10.58 -10.03 8.50
CA ASN A 125 11.40 -8.84 8.37
C ASN A 125 10.91 -7.74 9.32
N ASN A 126 11.83 -6.87 9.76
CA ASN A 126 11.46 -5.70 10.54
C ASN A 126 10.50 -4.80 9.75
N SER A 127 9.28 -4.63 10.25
CA SER A 127 8.19 -3.89 9.57
C SER A 127 8.55 -2.44 9.27
N LYS A 128 9.35 -1.79 10.14
CA LYS A 128 9.85 -0.42 9.94
C LYS A 128 10.82 -0.35 8.76
N ILE A 129 11.68 -1.35 8.60
CA ILE A 129 12.60 -1.46 7.45
C ILE A 129 11.83 -1.67 6.14
N VAL A 130 10.81 -2.53 6.16
CA VAL A 130 9.95 -2.77 5.00
C VAL A 130 9.21 -1.48 4.59
N LEU A 131 8.64 -0.75 5.55
CA LEU A 131 7.99 0.54 5.30
C LEU A 131 8.98 1.61 4.79
N THR A 132 10.18 1.68 5.37
CA THR A 132 11.28 2.55 4.91
C THR A 132 11.58 2.30 3.43
N SER A 133 11.78 1.03 3.06
CA SER A 133 12.04 0.62 1.68
C SER A 133 10.84 0.92 0.74
N PHE A 134 9.60 0.86 1.25
CA PHE A 134 8.43 1.24 0.49
C PHE A 134 8.40 2.73 0.17
N PHE A 135 8.62 3.61 1.16
CA PHE A 135 8.69 5.06 0.92
C PHE A 135 9.81 5.44 -0.04
N GLN A 136 11.01 4.83 0.10
CA GLN A 136 12.09 5.03 -0.87
C GLN A 136 11.69 4.63 -2.29
N GLY A 137 11.05 3.47 -2.42
CA GLY A 137 10.57 2.98 -3.70
C GLY A 137 9.52 3.91 -4.32
N CYS A 138 8.60 4.47 -3.53
CA CYS A 138 7.64 5.47 -4.00
C CYS A 138 8.34 6.73 -4.53
N ILE A 139 9.29 7.27 -3.76
CA ILE A 139 10.09 8.44 -4.15
C ILE A 139 10.83 8.18 -5.47
N HIS A 140 11.53 7.05 -5.55
CA HIS A 140 12.33 6.69 -6.73
C HIS A 140 11.46 6.49 -7.98
N LYS A 141 10.35 5.73 -7.84
CA LYS A 141 9.44 5.45 -8.98
C LYS A 141 8.63 6.65 -9.43
N SER A 142 8.61 7.72 -8.65
CA SER A 142 8.04 9.01 -9.00
C SER A 142 9.07 9.99 -9.58
N GLY A 143 10.30 9.55 -9.84
CA GLY A 143 11.36 10.34 -10.47
C GLY A 143 12.22 11.17 -9.52
N PHE A 144 12.05 11.03 -8.20
CA PHE A 144 12.83 11.74 -7.18
C PHE A 144 13.89 10.83 -6.56
N SER A 145 14.85 10.38 -7.36
CA SER A 145 15.88 9.46 -6.86
C SER A 145 16.99 10.19 -6.08
N TYR A 146 17.57 9.47 -5.10
CA TYR A 146 18.83 9.81 -4.48
C TYR A 146 19.87 8.78 -4.88
N GLU A 147 21.08 9.27 -5.11
CA GLU A 147 22.24 8.40 -5.20
C GLU A 147 22.72 8.08 -3.79
N TYR A 148 22.75 6.80 -3.47
CA TYR A 148 23.36 6.31 -2.23
C TYR A 148 24.71 5.71 -2.55
N SER A 149 25.75 6.10 -1.79
CA SER A 149 27.03 5.41 -1.88
C SER A 149 26.85 3.93 -1.55
N PRO A 150 27.41 3.01 -2.35
CA PRO A 150 27.33 1.58 -2.05
C PRO A 150 27.85 1.28 -0.64
N PHE A 151 27.10 0.50 0.12
CA PHE A 151 27.48 0.10 1.47
C PHE A 151 27.13 -1.37 1.69
N ASP A 152 28.06 -2.10 2.32
CA ASP A 152 27.88 -3.49 2.74
C ASP A 152 28.28 -3.62 4.22
N GLY A 153 27.54 -4.46 4.96
CA GLY A 153 27.79 -4.71 6.37
C GLY A 153 26.73 -4.12 7.31
N LYS A 154 27.06 -4.04 8.60
CA LYS A 154 26.14 -3.53 9.64
C LYS A 154 26.07 -2.00 9.58
N PRO A 155 24.89 -1.42 9.33
CA PRO A 155 24.76 0.04 9.21
C PRO A 155 24.85 0.71 10.59
N THR A 156 25.58 1.82 10.62
CA THR A 156 25.72 2.69 11.80
C THR A 156 25.18 4.10 11.55
N THR A 157 24.81 4.40 10.30
CA THR A 157 24.25 5.70 9.91
C THR A 157 23.00 5.54 9.07
N VAL A 158 22.15 6.58 9.09
CA VAL A 158 20.93 6.63 8.27
C VAL A 158 21.23 6.40 6.79
N MET A 159 22.29 6.99 6.24
CA MET A 159 22.65 6.86 4.82
C MET A 159 23.07 5.44 4.46
N GLN A 160 23.77 4.74 5.34
CA GLN A 160 24.11 3.32 5.15
C GLN A 160 22.87 2.44 5.17
N LEU A 161 21.96 2.65 6.13
CA LEU A 161 20.71 1.89 6.19
C LEU A 161 19.82 2.17 4.96
N LEU A 162 19.71 3.42 4.51
CA LEU A 162 19.00 3.76 3.28
C LEU A 162 19.65 3.15 2.02
N SER A 163 20.98 3.02 1.99
CA SER A 163 21.67 2.31 0.89
C SER A 163 21.28 0.83 0.84
N LEU A 164 21.25 0.15 1.99
CA LEU A 164 20.87 -1.26 2.07
C LEU A 164 19.39 -1.48 1.69
N THR A 165 18.47 -0.67 2.23
CA THR A 165 17.04 -0.78 1.95
C THR A 165 16.71 -0.47 0.48
N ASN A 166 17.42 0.48 -0.13
CA ASN A 166 17.27 0.81 -1.56
C ASN A 166 17.71 -0.35 -2.48
N ARG A 167 18.73 -1.11 -2.09
CA ARG A 167 19.18 -2.30 -2.81
C ARG A 167 18.31 -3.54 -2.55
N GLY A 168 17.38 -3.46 -1.61
CA GLY A 168 16.49 -4.55 -1.24
C GLY A 168 17.19 -5.67 -0.46
N VAL A 169 18.25 -5.33 0.31
CA VAL A 169 18.92 -6.29 1.20
C VAL A 169 17.90 -6.80 2.21
N ALA A 170 17.80 -8.12 2.32
CA ALA A 170 16.98 -8.80 3.33
C ALA A 170 17.77 -8.89 4.66
N ASP A 171 17.04 -9.06 5.76
CA ASP A 171 17.61 -9.36 7.10
C ASP A 171 18.70 -8.35 7.54
N ILE A 172 18.40 -7.07 7.43
CA ILE A 172 19.32 -6.00 7.85
C ILE A 172 19.41 -5.99 9.39
N ASP A 173 20.57 -6.37 9.93
CA ASP A 173 20.89 -6.22 11.36
C ASP A 173 21.24 -4.77 11.68
N ALA A 174 20.25 -3.99 12.13
CA ALA A 174 20.41 -2.60 12.51
C ALA A 174 19.89 -2.35 13.94
N ASN A 175 20.49 -1.37 14.62
CA ASN A 175 19.99 -0.89 15.91
C ASN A 175 18.60 -0.27 15.72
N GLU A 176 17.67 -0.53 16.64
CA GLU A 176 16.28 -0.07 16.55
C GLU A 176 16.17 1.46 16.52
N GLU A 177 16.96 2.19 17.31
CA GLU A 177 17.04 3.64 17.29
C GLU A 177 17.42 4.18 15.91
N LEU A 178 18.39 3.53 15.24
CA LEU A 178 18.78 3.87 13.88
C LEU A 178 17.65 3.61 12.87
N VAL A 179 16.90 2.51 13.05
CA VAL A 179 15.76 2.18 12.21
C VAL A 179 14.66 3.23 12.34
N ASP A 180 14.33 3.64 13.58
CA ASP A 180 13.33 4.66 13.86
C ASP A 180 13.72 6.03 13.28
N LEU A 181 14.98 6.43 13.47
CA LEU A 181 15.51 7.68 12.92
C LEU A 181 15.44 7.65 11.38
N THR A 182 15.75 6.50 10.78
CA THR A 182 15.76 6.35 9.32
C THR A 182 14.34 6.40 8.75
N LEU A 183 13.39 5.70 9.37
CA LEU A 183 11.98 5.75 9.00
C LEU A 183 11.43 7.18 9.12
N THR A 184 11.70 7.85 10.23
CA THR A 184 11.27 9.25 10.44
C THR A 184 11.81 10.17 9.35
N ARG A 185 13.08 10.02 8.99
CA ARG A 185 13.72 10.86 7.97
C ARG A 185 13.17 10.62 6.57
N ILE A 186 12.98 9.37 6.18
CA ILE A 186 12.43 9.05 4.84
C ILE A 186 10.94 9.42 4.75
N TYR A 187 10.18 9.23 5.82
CA TYR A 187 8.78 9.65 5.89
C TYR A 187 8.64 11.17 5.76
N LYS A 188 9.44 11.95 6.49
CA LYS A 188 9.47 13.41 6.33
C LYS A 188 9.73 13.81 4.88
N ARG A 189 10.70 13.16 4.23
CA ARG A 189 11.00 13.43 2.83
C ARG A 189 9.87 13.03 1.89
N PHE A 190 9.20 11.90 2.16
CA PHE A 190 8.02 11.48 1.43
C PHE A 190 6.90 12.54 1.54
N CYS A 191 6.63 13.04 2.75
CA CYS A 191 5.63 14.08 2.97
C CYS A 191 5.96 15.40 2.24
N GLU A 192 7.23 15.80 2.20
CA GLU A 192 7.67 16.99 1.45
C GLU A 192 7.45 16.85 -0.06
N ILE A 193 7.75 15.67 -0.64
CA ILE A 193 7.63 15.43 -2.09
C ILE A 193 6.16 15.33 -2.52
N PHE A 194 5.34 14.62 -1.75
CA PHE A 194 3.95 14.35 -2.11
C PHE A 194 2.94 15.30 -1.43
N GLU A 195 3.44 16.34 -0.75
CA GLU A 195 2.64 17.37 -0.07
C GLU A 195 1.53 16.78 0.80
N CYS A 196 1.85 15.76 1.61
CA CYS A 196 0.87 15.01 2.38
C CYS A 196 1.34 14.67 3.78
N ASN A 197 0.38 14.34 4.66
CA ASN A 197 0.60 13.64 5.90
C ASN A 197 -0.26 12.38 5.90
N LEU A 198 0.30 11.25 6.31
CA LEU A 198 -0.42 9.99 6.41
C LEU A 198 -1.03 9.87 7.81
N LYS A 199 -2.35 9.67 7.87
CA LYS A 199 -3.06 9.47 9.15
C LYS A 199 -2.62 8.17 9.85
N SER A 200 -2.34 7.13 9.06
CA SER A 200 -1.84 5.85 9.56
C SER A 200 -0.49 5.96 10.29
N MET A 201 0.33 6.95 9.96
CA MET A 201 1.61 7.18 10.65
C MET A 201 1.47 7.79 12.05
N SER A 202 0.31 8.34 12.40
CA SER A 202 0.07 8.88 13.74
C SER A 202 -0.21 7.79 14.79
N VAL A 203 -0.36 6.54 14.36
CA VAL A 203 -0.65 5.37 15.19
C VAL A 203 0.60 4.48 15.34
N LEU A 204 1.63 4.73 14.55
CA LEU A 204 2.97 4.11 14.57
C LEU A 204 3.92 4.91 15.46
#